data_f820dc8d46264515ceb10bcf1bc3e0bb
#
_entry.id   f820dc8d46264515ceb10bcf1bc3e0bb
#
_cell.length_a   1.000
_cell.length_b   1.000
_cell.length_c   1.000
_cell.angle_alpha   90.00
_cell.angle_beta   90.00
_cell.angle_gamma   90.00
#
_symmetry.space_group_name_H-M   'P 1'
#
loop_
_entity.id
_entity.type
_entity.pdbx_description
1 polymer ?
#
loop_
_entity_poly.entity_id
_entity_poly.type
_entity_poly.pdbx_seq_one_letter_code
_entity_poly.pdbx_strand_id
1 'polypeptide(L)'
;MKKYSYVGISFIVLIFGIWFFPKIMDRFESDSLKKNTRLNFSKELNFVKLNGEKKKVPDFIFKNQDNLLISNEDFLGKVFVVEFFFTKCPSICFEMNKNMKVLDKEFGDRDDFGIASFSIDPEHDTVQVLKEYAEFINVKSKNWHFLTGALTDIYDLSNTGFNIFSSINPDVAGGFEHQGFFALIDQEGYIRSRDNAMGSPIVYYLGIGDEN
;
A
#
# COMPACT_ATOMS: atom_id res chain seq x y z
N MET A 1 23.72 -38.55 49.38
CA MET A 1 22.80 -38.74 48.25
C MET A 1 22.60 -37.46 47.38
N LYS A 2 23.62 -36.66 47.04
CA LYS A 2 23.49 -35.44 46.23
C LYS A 2 24.40 -35.41 44.99
N LYS A 3 25.09 -36.49 44.60
CA LYS A 3 26.10 -36.48 43.53
C LYS A 3 25.55 -36.77 42.13
N TYR A 4 24.28 -37.15 41.96
CA TYR A 4 23.73 -37.53 40.62
C TYR A 4 22.50 -36.73 40.22
N SER A 5 22.11 -35.69 40.99
CA SER A 5 20.93 -34.88 40.71
C SER A 5 21.09 -34.09 39.40
N TYR A 6 22.31 -33.63 39.07
CA TYR A 6 22.59 -32.90 37.82
C TYR A 6 22.51 -33.80 36.60
N VAL A 7 22.81 -35.09 36.69
CA VAL A 7 22.70 -36.05 35.59
C VAL A 7 21.22 -36.23 35.19
N GLY A 8 20.35 -36.36 36.21
CA GLY A 8 18.90 -36.44 35.96
C GLY A 8 18.33 -35.17 35.35
N ILE A 9 18.75 -34.00 35.83
CA ILE A 9 18.32 -32.71 35.26
C ILE A 9 18.82 -32.55 33.81
N SER A 10 20.10 -32.89 33.54
CA SER A 10 20.65 -32.85 32.18
C SER A 10 19.90 -33.76 31.21
N PHE A 11 19.49 -34.95 31.67
CA PHE A 11 18.73 -35.90 30.86
C PHE A 11 17.32 -35.38 30.56
N ILE A 12 16.67 -34.74 31.52
CA ILE A 12 15.34 -34.10 31.30
C ILE A 12 15.43 -32.95 30.32
N VAL A 13 16.45 -32.08 30.45
CA VAL A 13 16.67 -30.95 29.54
C VAL A 13 16.98 -31.45 28.14
N LEU A 14 17.75 -32.54 28.01
CA LEU A 14 18.09 -33.12 26.71
C LEU A 14 16.87 -33.76 26.01
N ILE A 15 16.06 -34.51 26.75
CA ILE A 15 14.81 -35.10 26.25
C ILE A 15 13.84 -33.98 25.85
N PHE A 16 13.71 -32.94 26.69
CA PHE A 16 12.86 -31.77 26.40
C PHE A 16 13.37 -31.04 25.15
N GLY A 17 14.70 -30.84 25.03
CA GLY A 17 15.30 -30.21 23.85
C GLY A 17 15.02 -31.01 22.56
N ILE A 18 15.24 -32.34 22.58
CA ILE A 18 15.00 -33.22 21.43
C ILE A 18 13.51 -33.23 21.00
N TRP A 19 12.61 -33.15 21.98
CA TRP A 19 11.18 -33.24 21.71
C TRP A 19 10.51 -31.87 21.39
N PHE A 20 11.03 -30.79 22.00
CA PHE A 20 10.45 -29.45 21.91
C PHE A 20 11.09 -28.59 20.80
N PHE A 21 12.41 -28.79 20.58
CA PHE A 21 13.15 -28.02 19.58
C PHE A 21 12.61 -28.21 18.15
N PRO A 22 12.31 -29.41 17.67
CA PRO A 22 11.69 -29.59 16.35
C PRO A 22 10.32 -28.91 16.25
N LYS A 23 9.50 -28.97 17.32
CA LYS A 23 8.19 -28.32 17.35
C LYS A 23 8.30 -26.79 17.31
N ILE A 24 9.35 -26.23 17.92
CA ILE A 24 9.61 -24.79 17.84
C ILE A 24 10.10 -24.45 16.43
N MET A 25 11.01 -25.23 15.86
CA MET A 25 11.48 -25.00 14.48
C MET A 25 10.36 -25.16 13.46
N ASP A 26 9.53 -26.18 13.58
CA ASP A 26 8.32 -26.35 12.73
C ASP A 26 7.36 -25.15 12.89
N ARG A 27 7.32 -24.54 14.06
CA ARG A 27 6.48 -23.36 14.28
C ARG A 27 7.09 -22.09 13.67
N PHE A 28 8.41 -21.95 13.73
CA PHE A 28 9.13 -20.87 13.05
C PHE A 28 9.08 -21.03 11.51
N GLU A 29 9.28 -22.22 10.98
CA GLU A 29 9.14 -22.50 9.55
C GLU A 29 7.67 -22.39 9.09
N SER A 30 6.72 -22.85 9.87
CA SER A 30 5.30 -22.74 9.52
C SER A 30 4.76 -21.30 9.65
N ASP A 31 5.30 -20.46 10.52
CA ASP A 31 4.92 -19.04 10.59
C ASP A 31 5.61 -18.19 9.51
N SER A 32 6.82 -18.55 9.08
CA SER A 32 7.47 -17.88 7.95
C SER A 32 6.91 -18.30 6.58
N LEU A 33 6.25 -19.46 6.50
CA LEU A 33 5.64 -20.00 5.27
C LEU A 33 4.11 -20.10 5.31
N LYS A 34 3.47 -19.74 6.39
CA LYS A 34 2.04 -19.46 6.33
C LYS A 34 1.88 -18.20 5.50
N LYS A 35 1.86 -18.36 4.16
CA LYS A 35 1.00 -17.56 3.31
C LYS A 35 -0.27 -17.39 4.11
N ASN A 36 -0.49 -16.16 4.58
CA ASN A 36 -1.55 -15.82 5.49
C ASN A 36 -2.87 -16.30 4.87
N THR A 37 -3.30 -17.53 5.19
CA THR A 37 -4.52 -18.15 4.66
C THR A 37 -5.75 -17.36 5.08
N ARG A 38 -5.56 -16.38 5.99
CA ARG A 38 -6.57 -15.37 6.30
C ARG A 38 -6.78 -14.37 5.16
N LEU A 39 -5.85 -14.26 4.22
CA LEU A 39 -6.00 -13.45 3.00
C LEU A 39 -6.57 -14.25 1.82
N ASN A 40 -6.58 -15.57 1.91
CA ASN A 40 -7.26 -16.46 0.95
C ASN A 40 -8.73 -16.68 1.32
N PHE A 41 -9.41 -15.66 1.82
CA PHE A 41 -10.85 -15.65 1.69
C PHE A 41 -11.13 -15.37 0.21
N SER A 42 -11.65 -16.38 -0.48
CA SER A 42 -12.27 -16.29 -1.80
C SER A 42 -13.57 -15.46 -1.78
N LYS A 43 -13.65 -14.50 -0.87
CA LYS A 43 -14.77 -13.58 -0.79
C LYS A 43 -14.49 -12.46 -1.77
N GLU A 44 -15.43 -12.24 -2.68
CA GLU A 44 -15.38 -11.08 -3.57
C GLU A 44 -15.12 -9.81 -2.77
N LEU A 45 -14.27 -8.93 -3.31
CA LEU A 45 -14.04 -7.64 -2.68
C LEU A 45 -15.34 -6.85 -2.64
N ASN A 46 -15.63 -6.24 -1.51
CA ASN A 46 -16.77 -5.37 -1.35
C ASN A 46 -16.54 -4.02 -2.07
N PHE A 47 -17.60 -3.26 -2.21
CA PHE A 47 -17.54 -1.89 -2.70
C PHE A 47 -17.54 -0.92 -1.52
N VAL A 48 -16.71 0.12 -1.60
CA VAL A 48 -16.90 1.29 -0.74
C VAL A 48 -18.24 1.93 -1.10
N LYS A 49 -19.07 2.21 -0.11
CA LYS A 49 -20.40 2.81 -0.28
C LYS A 49 -20.46 4.17 0.38
N LEU A 50 -21.06 5.11 -0.32
CA LEU A 50 -21.40 6.43 0.21
C LEU A 50 -22.92 6.63 0.04
N ASN A 51 -23.61 6.92 1.13
CA ASN A 51 -25.08 7.05 1.15
C ASN A 51 -25.85 5.84 0.56
N GLY A 52 -25.26 4.64 0.71
CA GLY A 52 -25.85 3.38 0.19
C GLY A 52 -25.48 3.04 -1.26
N GLU A 53 -24.90 3.96 -2.00
CA GLU A 53 -24.43 3.76 -3.39
C GLU A 53 -22.95 3.39 -3.45
N LYS A 54 -22.58 2.61 -4.47
CA LYS A 54 -21.18 2.25 -4.74
C LYS A 54 -20.39 3.51 -5.11
N LYS A 55 -19.28 3.75 -4.44
CA LYS A 55 -18.43 4.92 -4.69
C LYS A 55 -17.51 4.68 -5.88
N LYS A 56 -17.64 5.53 -6.90
CA LYS A 56 -16.68 5.63 -7.99
C LYS A 56 -15.55 6.61 -7.66
N VAL A 57 -14.42 6.43 -8.33
CA VAL A 57 -13.36 7.43 -8.38
C VAL A 57 -13.95 8.72 -8.94
N PRO A 58 -13.73 9.89 -8.29
CA PRO A 58 -14.12 11.17 -8.86
C PRO A 58 -13.40 11.46 -10.16
N ASP A 59 -14.01 12.28 -11.00
CA ASP A 59 -13.35 12.75 -12.21
C ASP A 59 -12.12 13.58 -11.85
N PHE A 60 -11.01 13.29 -12.54
CA PHE A 60 -9.77 14.04 -12.39
C PHE A 60 -9.07 14.17 -13.75
N ILE A 61 -8.25 15.20 -13.87
CA ILE A 61 -7.32 15.36 -14.98
C ILE A 61 -6.07 16.08 -14.47
N PHE A 62 -4.90 15.41 -14.55
CA PHE A 62 -3.62 15.92 -14.06
C PHE A 62 -2.50 15.63 -15.05
N LYS A 63 -1.40 16.35 -14.94
CA LYS A 63 -0.18 16.07 -15.72
C LYS A 63 0.64 14.98 -15.06
N ASN A 64 1.11 14.04 -15.87
CA ASN A 64 2.04 13.03 -15.39
C ASN A 64 3.52 13.46 -15.57
N GLN A 65 4.45 12.60 -15.17
CA GLN A 65 5.89 12.76 -15.30
C GLN A 65 6.40 12.97 -16.75
N ASP A 66 5.61 12.62 -17.75
CA ASP A 66 5.92 12.81 -19.16
C ASP A 66 5.17 14.00 -19.78
N ASN A 67 4.59 14.87 -18.93
CA ASN A 67 3.80 16.04 -19.31
C ASN A 67 2.54 15.70 -20.14
N LEU A 68 2.04 14.47 -20.03
CA LEU A 68 0.77 14.04 -20.63
C LEU A 68 -0.37 14.30 -19.65
N LEU A 69 -1.53 14.68 -20.17
CA LEU A 69 -2.75 14.76 -19.38
C LEU A 69 -3.30 13.36 -19.20
N ILE A 70 -3.48 12.97 -17.94
CA ILE A 70 -4.01 11.68 -17.50
C ILE A 70 -5.29 11.95 -16.72
N SER A 71 -6.32 11.20 -17.01
CA SER A 71 -7.64 11.25 -16.37
C SER A 71 -8.03 9.88 -15.80
N ASN A 72 -9.12 9.82 -15.07
CA ASN A 72 -9.73 8.56 -14.65
C ASN A 72 -10.13 7.66 -15.83
N GLU A 73 -10.38 8.23 -17.03
CA GLU A 73 -10.70 7.47 -18.23
C GLU A 73 -9.52 6.64 -18.76
N ASP A 74 -8.28 7.09 -18.54
CA ASP A 74 -7.06 6.37 -18.92
C ASP A 74 -6.86 5.08 -18.12
N PHE A 75 -7.57 4.96 -16.98
CA PHE A 75 -7.56 3.79 -16.12
C PHE A 75 -8.79 2.88 -16.33
N LEU A 76 -9.76 3.23 -17.16
CA LEU A 76 -10.89 2.34 -17.44
C LEU A 76 -10.41 1.03 -18.07
N GLY A 77 -10.99 -0.08 -17.60
CA GLY A 77 -10.57 -1.42 -17.99
C GLY A 77 -9.32 -1.93 -17.27
N LYS A 78 -8.73 -1.11 -16.39
CA LYS A 78 -7.59 -1.51 -15.55
C LYS A 78 -8.00 -1.59 -14.08
N VAL A 79 -7.46 -2.55 -13.36
CA VAL A 79 -7.38 -2.47 -11.90
C VAL A 79 -6.24 -1.53 -11.57
N PHE A 80 -6.48 -0.53 -10.73
CA PHE A 80 -5.40 0.38 -10.38
C PHE A 80 -5.38 0.73 -8.90
N VAL A 81 -4.20 1.15 -8.45
CA VAL A 81 -3.94 1.56 -7.06
C VAL A 81 -3.67 3.05 -7.03
N VAL A 82 -4.28 3.72 -6.07
CA VAL A 82 -4.09 5.16 -5.83
C VAL A 82 -3.36 5.37 -4.52
N GLU A 83 -2.39 6.29 -4.54
CA GLU A 83 -1.74 6.86 -3.36
C GLU A 83 -1.61 8.37 -3.46
N PHE A 84 -1.45 9.00 -2.29
CA PHE A 84 -1.07 10.40 -2.16
C PHE A 84 0.28 10.47 -1.46
N PHE A 85 1.24 11.17 -2.07
CA PHE A 85 2.64 11.19 -1.64
C PHE A 85 3.28 12.55 -1.93
N PHE A 86 4.54 12.74 -1.59
CA PHE A 86 5.40 13.81 -2.11
C PHE A 86 6.86 13.37 -2.12
N THR A 87 7.64 13.89 -3.06
CA THR A 87 9.01 13.39 -3.32
C THR A 87 9.98 13.63 -2.18
N LYS A 88 9.77 14.70 -1.40
CA LYS A 88 10.61 15.08 -0.25
C LYS A 88 10.12 14.53 1.10
N CYS A 89 9.19 13.60 1.11
CA CYS A 89 8.67 13.02 2.34
C CYS A 89 9.78 12.33 3.14
N PRO A 90 10.06 12.75 4.39
CA PRO A 90 11.15 12.19 5.18
C PRO A 90 10.75 10.92 5.95
N SER A 91 9.51 10.43 5.82
CA SER A 91 8.96 9.40 6.68
C SER A 91 8.28 8.26 5.91
N ILE A 92 6.95 8.23 5.93
CA ILE A 92 6.16 7.07 5.46
C ILE A 92 6.20 6.81 3.96
N CYS A 93 6.41 7.85 3.13
CA CYS A 93 6.40 7.68 1.67
C CYS A 93 7.49 6.72 1.18
N PHE A 94 8.61 6.61 1.89
CA PHE A 94 9.66 5.67 1.52
C PHE A 94 9.15 4.21 1.55
N GLU A 95 8.46 3.82 2.64
CA GLU A 95 7.87 2.49 2.76
C GLU A 95 6.68 2.31 1.79
N MET A 96 5.85 3.33 1.62
CA MET A 96 4.76 3.30 0.64
C MET A 96 5.28 3.04 -0.77
N ASN A 97 6.30 3.79 -1.20
CA ASN A 97 6.91 3.61 -2.52
C ASN A 97 7.61 2.27 -2.68
N LYS A 98 8.23 1.74 -1.62
CA LYS A 98 8.78 0.37 -1.62
C LYS A 98 7.69 -0.66 -1.90
N ASN A 99 6.54 -0.54 -1.25
CA ASN A 99 5.40 -1.43 -1.48
C ASN A 99 4.79 -1.23 -2.87
N MET A 100 4.70 0.01 -3.36
CA MET A 100 4.25 0.31 -4.72
C MET A 100 5.19 -0.30 -5.77
N LYS A 101 6.52 -0.30 -5.53
CA LYS A 101 7.48 -1.00 -6.38
C LYS A 101 7.31 -2.53 -6.39
N VAL A 102 6.81 -3.12 -5.31
CA VAL A 102 6.45 -4.56 -5.31
C VAL A 102 5.29 -4.79 -6.27
N LEU A 103 4.27 -3.92 -6.24
CA LEU A 103 3.15 -4.00 -7.18
C LEU A 103 3.59 -3.75 -8.63
N ASP A 104 4.45 -2.78 -8.88
CA ASP A 104 5.04 -2.52 -10.20
C ASP A 104 5.82 -3.72 -10.73
N LYS A 105 6.60 -4.36 -9.88
CA LYS A 105 7.37 -5.57 -10.24
C LYS A 105 6.46 -6.76 -10.55
N GLU A 106 5.38 -6.94 -9.81
CA GLU A 106 4.48 -8.09 -9.92
C GLU A 106 3.47 -7.93 -11.06
N PHE A 107 2.96 -6.71 -11.25
CA PHE A 107 1.84 -6.43 -12.16
C PHE A 107 2.15 -5.41 -13.25
N GLY A 108 3.31 -4.74 -13.20
CA GLY A 108 3.63 -3.61 -14.07
C GLY A 108 3.71 -3.93 -15.55
N ASP A 109 3.98 -5.18 -15.92
CA ASP A 109 3.98 -5.65 -17.32
C ASP A 109 2.57 -5.90 -17.88
N ARG A 110 1.53 -5.80 -17.05
CA ARG A 110 0.14 -6.04 -17.45
C ARG A 110 -0.48 -4.77 -18.02
N ASP A 111 -1.21 -4.91 -19.12
CA ASP A 111 -1.96 -3.80 -19.71
C ASP A 111 -3.23 -3.45 -18.92
N ASP A 112 -3.76 -4.39 -18.12
CA ASP A 112 -4.96 -4.27 -17.31
C ASP A 112 -4.68 -3.86 -15.85
N PHE A 113 -3.45 -3.40 -15.54
CA PHE A 113 -3.06 -2.88 -14.25
C PHE A 113 -2.44 -1.48 -14.37
N GLY A 114 -2.65 -0.62 -13.37
CA GLY A 114 -2.08 0.71 -13.32
C GLY A 114 -1.84 1.22 -11.89
N ILE A 115 -1.08 2.29 -11.78
CA ILE A 115 -0.81 2.99 -10.52
C ILE A 115 -0.94 4.50 -10.76
N ALA A 116 -1.67 5.18 -9.87
CA ALA A 116 -1.81 6.63 -9.87
C ALA A 116 -1.27 7.20 -8.54
N SER A 117 -0.11 7.83 -8.59
CA SER A 117 0.55 8.46 -7.45
C SER A 117 0.38 9.98 -7.56
N PHE A 118 -0.48 10.57 -6.71
CA PHE A 118 -0.77 12.01 -6.72
C PHE A 118 0.15 12.73 -5.75
N SER A 119 0.91 13.72 -6.23
CA SER A 119 1.73 14.56 -5.35
C SER A 119 0.90 15.59 -4.61
N ILE A 120 1.04 15.64 -3.29
CA ILE A 120 0.41 16.65 -2.43
C ILE A 120 1.26 17.92 -2.25
N ASP A 121 2.44 17.96 -2.87
CA ASP A 121 3.34 19.13 -2.93
C ASP A 121 3.60 19.56 -4.39
N PRO A 122 2.57 19.93 -5.15
CA PRO A 122 2.72 20.23 -6.58
C PRO A 122 3.57 21.47 -6.88
N GLU A 123 3.82 22.33 -5.90
CA GLU A 123 4.73 23.49 -6.06
C GLU A 123 6.18 23.04 -6.21
N HIS A 124 6.57 22.00 -5.46
CA HIS A 124 7.89 21.40 -5.58
C HIS A 124 7.91 20.28 -6.62
N ASP A 125 6.91 19.39 -6.58
CA ASP A 125 6.83 18.19 -7.42
C ASP A 125 6.30 18.53 -8.82
N THR A 126 7.10 19.31 -9.54
CA THR A 126 6.84 19.62 -10.95
C THR A 126 6.93 18.36 -11.81
N VAL A 127 6.46 18.43 -13.05
CA VAL A 127 6.61 17.35 -14.05
C VAL A 127 8.05 16.84 -14.13
N GLN A 128 9.02 17.77 -14.16
CA GLN A 128 10.43 17.42 -14.23
C GLN A 128 10.92 16.68 -12.98
N VAL A 129 10.54 17.14 -11.78
CA VAL A 129 10.91 16.51 -10.51
C VAL A 129 10.28 15.11 -10.43
N LEU A 130 9.02 14.96 -10.84
CA LEU A 130 8.35 13.66 -10.87
C LEU A 130 8.99 12.69 -11.87
N LYS A 131 9.49 13.20 -12.99
CA LYS A 131 10.23 12.38 -13.96
C LYS A 131 11.55 11.86 -13.37
N GLU A 132 12.32 12.75 -12.78
CA GLU A 132 13.58 12.39 -12.10
C GLU A 132 13.34 11.40 -10.96
N TYR A 133 12.23 11.58 -10.22
CA TYR A 133 11.85 10.69 -9.16
C TYR A 133 11.46 9.30 -9.68
N ALA A 134 10.66 9.21 -10.75
CA ALA A 134 10.28 7.94 -11.38
C ALA A 134 11.52 7.17 -11.89
N GLU A 135 12.49 7.89 -12.48
CA GLU A 135 13.77 7.33 -12.90
C GLU A 135 14.60 6.84 -11.71
N PHE A 136 14.69 7.65 -10.65
CA PHE A 136 15.44 7.33 -9.43
C PHE A 136 14.93 6.05 -8.75
N ILE A 137 13.59 5.90 -8.63
CA ILE A 137 13.01 4.68 -8.06
C ILE A 137 12.92 3.52 -9.08
N ASN A 138 13.37 3.74 -10.32
CA ASN A 138 13.42 2.73 -11.39
C ASN A 138 12.04 2.12 -11.69
N VAL A 139 11.06 2.98 -12.00
CA VAL A 139 9.72 2.58 -12.47
C VAL A 139 9.83 1.81 -13.77
N LYS A 140 9.06 0.74 -13.89
CA LYS A 140 9.06 -0.14 -15.09
C LYS A 140 7.77 -0.07 -15.86
N SER A 141 6.65 0.07 -15.17
CA SER A 141 5.34 0.11 -15.80
C SER A 141 5.09 1.40 -16.55
N LYS A 142 4.65 1.30 -17.78
CA LYS A 142 4.11 2.44 -18.56
C LYS A 142 2.80 2.99 -18.00
N ASN A 143 2.12 2.22 -17.16
CA ASN A 143 0.84 2.55 -16.53
C ASN A 143 1.01 3.05 -15.08
N TRP A 144 2.23 3.37 -14.64
CA TRP A 144 2.46 4.06 -13.37
C TRP A 144 2.65 5.56 -13.65
N HIS A 145 1.66 6.33 -13.24
CA HIS A 145 1.63 7.77 -13.46
C HIS A 145 1.83 8.51 -12.14
N PHE A 146 2.85 9.37 -12.09
CA PHE A 146 3.07 10.35 -11.04
C PHE A 146 2.41 11.65 -11.46
N LEU A 147 1.41 12.07 -10.71
CA LEU A 147 0.46 13.09 -11.13
C LEU A 147 0.63 14.37 -10.31
N THR A 148 0.64 15.51 -10.99
CA THR A 148 0.76 16.83 -10.40
C THR A 148 -0.19 17.82 -11.10
N GLY A 149 -0.59 18.90 -10.38
CA GLY A 149 -1.50 19.89 -10.91
C GLY A 149 -1.82 20.99 -9.91
N ALA A 150 -3.02 21.55 -9.94
CA ALA A 150 -3.42 22.56 -8.97
C ALA A 150 -3.55 21.92 -7.57
N LEU A 151 -2.99 22.58 -6.56
CA LEU A 151 -3.00 22.12 -5.16
C LEU A 151 -4.42 21.87 -4.66
N THR A 152 -5.34 22.79 -4.96
CA THR A 152 -6.75 22.69 -4.57
C THR A 152 -7.41 21.43 -5.11
N ASP A 153 -7.17 21.12 -6.38
CA ASP A 153 -7.79 19.97 -7.07
C ASP A 153 -7.26 18.65 -6.52
N ILE A 154 -5.95 18.60 -6.21
CA ILE A 154 -5.33 17.42 -5.58
C ILE A 154 -5.88 17.20 -4.17
N TYR A 155 -6.04 18.26 -3.38
CA TYR A 155 -6.56 18.15 -2.02
C TYR A 155 -8.07 17.85 -1.99
N ASP A 156 -8.83 18.38 -2.93
CA ASP A 156 -10.24 18.01 -3.09
C ASP A 156 -10.38 16.53 -3.51
N LEU A 157 -9.53 16.07 -4.43
CA LEU A 157 -9.50 14.67 -4.83
C LEU A 157 -9.11 13.76 -3.65
N SER A 158 -8.09 14.12 -2.87
CA SER A 158 -7.64 13.37 -1.70
C SER A 158 -8.70 13.33 -0.62
N ASN A 159 -9.10 14.51 -0.10
CA ASN A 159 -9.91 14.63 1.10
C ASN A 159 -11.39 14.31 0.83
N THR A 160 -11.98 14.85 -0.23
CA THR A 160 -13.39 14.66 -0.56
C THR A 160 -13.59 13.45 -1.48
N GLY A 161 -12.73 13.33 -2.48
CA GLY A 161 -12.79 12.28 -3.48
C GLY A 161 -12.54 10.91 -2.90
N PHE A 162 -11.34 10.71 -2.39
CA PHE A 162 -10.93 9.42 -1.79
C PHE A 162 -11.16 9.32 -0.30
N ASN A 163 -11.41 10.44 0.40
CA ASN A 163 -11.47 10.50 1.87
C ASN A 163 -10.16 9.96 2.51
N ILE A 164 -9.04 10.24 1.86
CA ILE A 164 -7.69 10.03 2.36
C ILE A 164 -7.15 11.40 2.74
N PHE A 165 -6.94 11.64 4.03
CA PHE A 165 -6.58 12.95 4.54
C PHE A 165 -5.20 13.40 4.05
N SER A 166 -5.14 14.64 3.54
CA SER A 166 -3.91 15.35 3.19
C SER A 166 -4.06 16.83 3.56
N SER A 167 -3.00 17.43 4.12
CA SER A 167 -2.96 18.85 4.46
C SER A 167 -1.54 19.40 4.45
N ILE A 168 -1.41 20.73 4.27
CA ILE A 168 -0.19 21.44 4.60
C ILE A 168 -0.12 21.57 6.12
N ASN A 169 0.99 21.14 6.71
CA ASN A 169 1.25 21.26 8.14
C ASN A 169 2.73 21.60 8.36
N PRO A 170 3.09 22.88 8.53
CA PRO A 170 4.48 23.31 8.72
C PRO A 170 5.15 22.73 9.98
N ASP A 171 4.36 22.23 10.94
CA ASP A 171 4.87 21.72 12.22
C ASP A 171 5.36 20.28 12.12
N VAL A 172 5.09 19.59 11.01
CA VAL A 172 5.60 18.23 10.76
C VAL A 172 6.78 18.22 9.82
N ALA A 173 7.61 17.19 9.93
CA ALA A 173 8.76 17.02 9.05
C ALA A 173 8.32 16.90 7.58
N GLY A 174 8.84 17.75 6.72
CA GLY A 174 8.49 17.83 5.30
C GLY A 174 7.37 18.84 4.99
N GLY A 175 6.68 19.40 5.99
CA GLY A 175 5.68 20.47 5.80
C GLY A 175 4.30 19.99 5.34
N PHE A 176 4.10 18.69 5.18
CA PHE A 176 2.84 18.08 4.73
C PHE A 176 2.46 16.89 5.59
N GLU A 177 1.17 16.70 5.75
CA GLU A 177 0.57 15.62 6.49
C GLU A 177 -0.35 14.82 5.57
N HIS A 178 -0.17 13.50 5.51
CA HIS A 178 -1.05 12.61 4.77
C HIS A 178 -1.14 11.23 5.42
N GLN A 179 -2.23 10.56 5.16
CA GLN A 179 -2.43 9.18 5.60
C GLN A 179 -1.68 8.22 4.67
N GLY A 180 -1.02 7.23 5.26
CA GLY A 180 -0.29 6.18 4.52
C GLY A 180 -1.21 5.09 3.97
N PHE A 181 -2.24 5.47 3.22
CA PHE A 181 -3.24 4.56 2.68
C PHE A 181 -3.16 4.45 1.17
N PHE A 182 -3.47 3.24 0.68
CA PHE A 182 -3.76 2.97 -0.72
C PHE A 182 -5.25 2.75 -0.92
N ALA A 183 -5.79 3.25 -2.03
CA ALA A 183 -7.10 2.87 -2.52
C ALA A 183 -6.96 1.89 -3.68
N LEU A 184 -7.77 0.84 -3.69
CA LEU A 184 -7.85 -0.12 -4.80
C LEU A 184 -9.09 0.15 -5.62
N ILE A 185 -8.92 0.28 -6.93
CA ILE A 185 -10.00 0.59 -7.86
C ILE A 185 -10.11 -0.53 -8.88
N ASP A 186 -11.35 -0.93 -9.19
CA ASP A 186 -11.61 -1.94 -10.19
C ASP A 186 -11.68 -1.39 -11.62
N GLN A 187 -11.82 -2.29 -12.59
CA GLN A 187 -11.86 -1.97 -14.02
C GLN A 187 -13.01 -1.06 -14.42
N GLU A 188 -14.07 -0.96 -13.61
CA GLU A 188 -15.22 -0.09 -13.84
C GLU A 188 -15.10 1.26 -13.13
N GLY A 189 -13.99 1.50 -12.40
CA GLY A 189 -13.71 2.72 -11.66
C GLY A 189 -14.34 2.78 -10.28
N TYR A 190 -14.78 1.65 -9.70
CA TYR A 190 -15.30 1.62 -8.34
C TYR A 190 -14.20 1.37 -7.31
N ILE A 191 -14.28 2.10 -6.19
CA ILE A 191 -13.38 1.90 -5.05
C ILE A 191 -13.78 0.62 -4.32
N ARG A 192 -12.81 -0.30 -4.19
CA ARG A 192 -13.01 -1.62 -3.60
C ARG A 192 -12.50 -1.67 -2.16
N SER A 193 -13.20 -2.44 -1.37
CA SER A 193 -12.85 -2.69 0.04
C SER A 193 -12.81 -4.19 0.34
N ARG A 194 -12.28 -4.53 1.51
CA ARG A 194 -12.33 -5.88 2.06
C ARG A 194 -12.98 -5.84 3.43
N ASP A 195 -13.53 -6.96 3.89
CA ASP A 195 -13.97 -7.10 5.27
C ASP A 195 -12.80 -7.58 6.14
N ASN A 196 -12.73 -7.10 7.38
CA ASN A 196 -11.86 -7.70 8.38
C ASN A 196 -12.44 -9.04 8.87
N ALA A 197 -11.72 -9.72 9.78
CA ALA A 197 -12.15 -10.99 10.34
C ALA A 197 -13.51 -10.92 11.11
N MET A 198 -13.95 -9.73 11.48
CA MET A 198 -15.21 -9.46 12.17
C MET A 198 -16.34 -9.03 11.20
N GLY A 199 -16.09 -8.99 9.90
CA GLY A 199 -17.04 -8.57 8.87
C GLY A 199 -17.22 -7.06 8.73
N SER A 200 -16.34 -6.24 9.36
CA SER A 200 -16.33 -4.80 9.17
C SER A 200 -15.53 -4.43 7.92
N PRO A 201 -16.02 -3.47 7.10
CA PRO A 201 -15.32 -3.08 5.89
C PRO A 201 -14.00 -2.35 6.20
N ILE A 202 -12.92 -2.77 5.54
CA ILE A 202 -11.65 -2.06 5.50
C ILE A 202 -11.61 -1.28 4.20
N VAL A 203 -11.83 0.02 4.28
CA VAL A 203 -12.01 0.89 3.11
C VAL A 203 -10.70 1.09 2.36
N TYR A 204 -9.59 1.19 3.09
CA TYR A 204 -8.26 1.46 2.54
C TYR A 204 -7.27 0.39 2.94
N TYR A 205 -6.22 0.26 2.15
CA TYR A 205 -5.11 -0.66 2.40
C TYR A 205 -3.94 0.14 3.01
N LEU A 206 -3.31 -0.38 4.04
CA LEU A 206 -2.12 0.25 4.60
C LEU A 206 -1.00 0.23 3.56
N GLY A 207 -0.52 1.41 3.19
CA GLY A 207 0.63 1.57 2.31
C GLY A 207 1.95 1.26 3.00
N ILE A 208 1.93 1.26 4.34
CA ILE A 208 3.03 0.83 5.20
C ILE A 208 2.73 -0.62 5.54
N GLY A 209 3.53 -1.55 5.02
CA GLY A 209 3.36 -2.96 5.33
C GLY A 209 3.66 -3.23 6.81
N ASP A 210 2.80 -4.00 7.47
CA ASP A 210 3.19 -4.69 8.69
C ASP A 210 4.14 -5.81 8.29
N GLU A 211 5.40 -5.72 8.67
CA GLU A 211 6.37 -6.81 8.63
C GLU A 211 6.09 -7.86 9.72
N ASN A 212 4.81 -8.18 9.98
CA ASN A 212 4.40 -9.21 10.94
C ASN A 212 3.49 -10.25 10.28
#